data_676e8d3b63edae1a3ec4b42b1939a18a
#
_entry.id   676e8d3b63edae1a3ec4b42b1939a18a
#
_cell.length_a   1.000
_cell.length_b   1.000
_cell.length_c   1.000
_cell.angle_alpha   90.00
_cell.angle_beta   90.00
_cell.angle_gamma   90.00
#
_symmetry.space_group_name_H-M   'P 1'
#
loop_
_entity.id
_entity.type
_entity.pdbx_description
1 polymer ?
#
loop_
_entity_poly.entity_id
_entity_poly.type
_entity_poly.pdbx_seq_one_letter_code
_entity_poly.pdbx_strand_id
1 'polypeptide(L)'
;MLLRSDHGEFIRRSERISQECRGFKETDVQKQQKNLTEEPEEYRDARRKAMRLLEHMDRTEKGLREKLRQAGFTSQAVDHALTYVEAYGYIDDERYARTYIAYRMDIKSRQKIIRELMGKGIDRKTAINAWEEEAALNMPDEKEILYRTIEKKYPPDTELDEKKMRRLYGYLVRRGFGYSDIADILENMNIRLVHTYSDES
;
A
#
# COMPACT_ATOMS: atom_id res chain seq x y z
N MET A 1 -7.23 -5.15 -21.06
CA MET A 1 -6.47 -6.40 -21.17
C MET A 1 -4.97 -6.14 -21.06
N LEU A 2 -4.48 -5.62 -19.94
CA LEU A 2 -3.04 -5.31 -19.70
C LEU A 2 -2.73 -5.33 -18.18
N LEU A 3 -3.04 -6.45 -17.51
CA LEU A 3 -2.76 -6.64 -16.06
C LEU A 3 -1.75 -7.78 -15.81
N ARG A 4 -0.84 -8.05 -16.75
CA ARG A 4 0.14 -9.15 -16.63
C ARG A 4 1.60 -8.72 -16.44
N SER A 5 1.91 -7.41 -16.44
CA SER A 5 3.31 -6.93 -16.42
C SER A 5 3.94 -6.96 -15.02
N ASP A 6 3.20 -6.53 -13.99
CA ASP A 6 3.79 -6.33 -12.65
C ASP A 6 4.08 -7.62 -11.89
N HIS A 7 3.30 -8.69 -12.13
CA HIS A 7 3.57 -9.97 -11.47
C HIS A 7 4.90 -10.58 -11.92
N GLY A 8 5.26 -10.38 -13.18
CA GLY A 8 6.53 -10.84 -13.74
C GLY A 8 7.75 -10.06 -13.20
N GLU A 9 7.56 -8.80 -12.85
CA GLU A 9 8.64 -7.96 -12.32
C GLU A 9 8.86 -8.20 -10.82
N PHE A 10 7.79 -8.42 -10.09
CA PHE A 10 7.84 -8.86 -8.69
C PHE A 10 8.53 -10.22 -8.53
N ILE A 11 8.19 -11.19 -9.39
CA ILE A 11 8.82 -12.53 -9.38
C ILE A 11 10.31 -12.42 -9.73
N ARG A 12 10.68 -11.69 -10.78
CA ARG A 12 12.08 -11.48 -11.16
C ARG A 12 12.90 -10.76 -10.09
N ARG A 13 12.29 -9.86 -9.35
CA ARG A 13 12.94 -9.17 -8.22
C ARG A 13 13.12 -10.08 -7.01
N SER A 14 12.09 -10.85 -6.66
CA SER A 14 12.17 -11.86 -5.60
C SER A 14 13.26 -12.89 -5.91
N GLU A 15 13.37 -13.33 -7.16
CA GLU A 15 14.43 -14.23 -7.62
C GLU A 15 15.82 -13.58 -7.53
N ARG A 16 15.97 -12.29 -7.91
CA ARG A 16 17.22 -11.55 -7.80
C ARG A 16 17.66 -11.41 -6.35
N ILE A 17 16.76 -10.98 -5.46
CA ILE A 17 17.01 -10.89 -4.01
C ILE A 17 17.39 -12.26 -3.45
N SER A 18 16.69 -13.30 -3.85
CA SER A 18 16.98 -14.68 -3.41
C SER A 18 18.30 -15.23 -3.96
N GLN A 19 18.71 -14.83 -5.18
CA GLN A 19 19.99 -15.19 -5.77
C GLN A 19 21.14 -14.44 -5.10
N GLU A 20 20.99 -13.15 -4.83
CA GLU A 20 21.99 -12.35 -4.13
C GLU A 20 22.14 -12.76 -2.67
N CYS A 21 21.04 -13.13 -1.99
CA CYS A 21 21.13 -13.73 -0.65
C CYS A 21 21.83 -15.09 -0.64
N ARG A 22 21.75 -15.86 -1.73
CA ARG A 22 22.47 -17.15 -1.89
C ARG A 22 23.89 -16.97 -2.41
N GLY A 23 24.16 -15.98 -3.27
CA GLY A 23 25.47 -15.65 -3.82
C GLY A 23 26.42 -14.95 -2.84
N PHE A 24 25.93 -14.55 -1.67
CA PHE A 24 26.73 -13.95 -0.59
C PHE A 24 27.60 -14.99 0.14
N LYS A 25 27.77 -16.19 -0.43
CA LYS A 25 28.72 -17.18 0.01
C LYS A 25 30.04 -17.01 -0.72
N GLU A 26 31.01 -16.50 0.00
CA GLU A 26 32.46 -16.74 -0.13
C GLU A 26 33.30 -16.03 -1.18
N THR A 27 32.84 -15.53 -2.32
CA THR A 27 33.78 -15.06 -3.36
C THR A 27 34.02 -13.56 -3.41
N ASP A 28 33.09 -12.71 -2.99
CA ASP A 28 33.30 -11.26 -2.93
C ASP A 28 33.85 -10.76 -1.59
N VAL A 29 33.78 -11.58 -0.57
CA VAL A 29 34.30 -11.28 0.79
C VAL A 29 35.81 -11.13 0.79
N GLN A 30 36.54 -11.83 -0.07
CA GLN A 30 38.01 -11.81 -0.04
C GLN A 30 38.64 -10.58 -0.69
N LYS A 31 37.96 -9.86 -1.58
CA LYS A 31 38.50 -8.63 -2.19
C LYS A 31 38.20 -7.35 -1.40
N GLN A 32 37.14 -7.34 -0.63
CA GLN A 32 36.80 -6.22 0.27
C GLN A 32 37.32 -6.37 1.71
N GLN A 33 37.82 -7.52 2.08
CA GLN A 33 38.35 -7.80 3.43
C GLN A 33 39.61 -7.01 3.82
N LYS A 34 40.22 -6.27 2.93
CA LYS A 34 41.47 -5.52 3.23
C LYS A 34 41.28 -4.12 3.82
N ASN A 35 40.02 -3.61 3.90
CA ASN A 35 39.71 -2.30 4.49
C ASN A 35 38.50 -2.26 5.44
N LEU A 36 38.02 -3.40 5.90
CA LEU A 36 36.97 -3.48 6.91
C LEU A 36 37.60 -3.56 8.30
N THR A 37 37.86 -2.41 8.90
CA THR A 37 37.77 -2.28 10.36
C THR A 37 36.42 -2.87 10.75
N GLU A 38 36.47 -3.97 11.49
CA GLU A 38 35.40 -4.87 11.99
C GLU A 38 34.00 -4.22 12.04
N GLU A 39 33.23 -4.41 10.96
CA GLU A 39 31.84 -4.01 10.98
C GLU A 39 31.13 -4.78 12.10
N PRO A 40 30.42 -4.12 13.01
CA PRO A 40 29.72 -4.79 14.11
C PRO A 40 28.81 -5.91 13.58
N GLU A 41 28.81 -7.05 14.26
CA GLU A 41 27.98 -8.21 13.86
C GLU A 41 26.50 -7.84 13.76
N GLU A 42 26.04 -6.95 14.67
CA GLU A 42 24.68 -6.42 14.66
C GLU A 42 24.29 -5.75 13.34
N TYR A 43 25.23 -5.05 12.66
CA TYR A 43 24.96 -4.40 11.37
C TYR A 43 24.72 -5.42 10.26
N ARG A 44 25.52 -6.49 10.26
CA ARG A 44 25.34 -7.62 9.33
C ARG A 44 24.03 -8.34 9.56
N ASP A 45 23.65 -8.51 10.81
CA ASP A 45 22.40 -9.15 11.19
C ASP A 45 21.17 -8.30 10.82
N ALA A 46 21.25 -6.99 11.06
CA ALA A 46 20.21 -6.06 10.64
C ALA A 46 20.00 -6.06 9.12
N ARG A 47 21.10 -6.07 8.32
CA ARG A 47 21.01 -6.20 6.84
C ARG A 47 20.37 -7.53 6.42
N ARG A 48 20.83 -8.66 6.98
CA ARG A 48 20.22 -9.97 6.70
C ARG A 48 18.74 -10.01 7.02
N LYS A 49 18.33 -9.37 8.13
CA LYS A 49 16.93 -9.28 8.51
C LYS A 49 16.15 -8.39 7.56
N ALA A 50 16.70 -7.25 7.15
CA ALA A 50 16.11 -6.34 6.16
C ALA A 50 15.83 -7.06 4.84
N MET A 51 16.84 -7.75 4.30
CA MET A 51 16.72 -8.51 3.06
C MET A 51 15.62 -9.56 3.13
N ARG A 52 15.58 -10.38 4.20
CA ARG A 52 14.50 -11.36 4.40
C ARG A 52 13.12 -10.74 4.45
N LEU A 53 12.98 -9.56 5.06
CA LEU A 53 11.69 -8.86 5.12
C LEU A 53 11.24 -8.36 3.75
N LEU A 54 12.18 -7.93 2.89
CA LEU A 54 11.93 -7.45 1.54
C LEU A 54 11.70 -8.60 0.53
N GLU A 55 12.26 -9.78 0.77
CA GLU A 55 11.96 -11.00 -0.01
C GLU A 55 10.47 -11.37 0.06
N HIS A 56 9.84 -11.16 1.22
CA HIS A 56 8.44 -11.55 1.43
C HIS A 56 7.45 -10.54 0.88
N MET A 57 7.75 -9.25 0.98
CA MET A 57 6.87 -8.19 0.50
C MET A 57 7.58 -6.85 0.41
N ASP A 58 7.17 -6.02 -0.54
CA ASP A 58 7.60 -4.63 -0.63
C ASP A 58 7.23 -3.84 0.62
N ARG A 59 8.15 -2.98 1.04
CA ARG A 59 7.99 -2.12 2.20
C ARG A 59 8.48 -0.73 1.90
N THR A 60 7.88 0.26 2.56
CA THR A 60 8.43 1.61 2.62
C THR A 60 9.64 1.64 3.54
N GLU A 61 10.50 2.64 3.40
CA GLU A 61 11.62 2.90 4.32
C GLU A 61 11.13 2.87 5.78
N LYS A 62 10.08 3.65 6.09
CA LYS A 62 9.49 3.70 7.43
C LYS A 62 9.03 2.32 7.90
N GLY A 63 8.34 1.58 7.05
CA GLY A 63 7.82 0.25 7.39
C GLY A 63 8.92 -0.76 7.68
N LEU A 64 10.03 -0.71 6.94
CA LEU A 64 11.20 -1.55 7.22
C LEU A 64 11.93 -1.11 8.49
N ARG A 65 12.12 0.19 8.69
CA ARG A 65 12.71 0.78 9.90
C ARG A 65 11.97 0.32 11.16
N GLU A 66 10.65 0.40 11.15
CA GLU A 66 9.81 -0.06 12.26
C GLU A 66 9.98 -1.57 12.54
N LYS A 67 10.07 -2.39 11.49
CA LYS A 67 10.25 -3.85 11.63
C LYS A 67 11.63 -4.22 12.18
N LEU A 68 12.67 -3.51 11.80
CA LEU A 68 14.02 -3.74 12.34
C LEU A 68 14.10 -3.31 13.81
N ARG A 69 13.51 -2.16 14.17
CA ARG A 69 13.40 -1.73 15.58
C ARG A 69 12.61 -2.73 16.44
N GLN A 70 11.49 -3.23 15.93
CA GLN A 70 10.71 -4.28 16.62
C GLN A 70 11.49 -5.59 16.79
N ALA A 71 12.45 -5.86 15.92
CA ALA A 71 13.35 -7.01 16.04
C ALA A 71 14.51 -6.80 17.06
N GLY A 72 14.59 -5.61 17.68
CA GLY A 72 15.55 -5.31 18.75
C GLY A 72 16.86 -4.68 18.27
N PHE A 73 17.01 -4.32 17.00
CA PHE A 73 18.24 -3.70 16.49
C PHE A 73 18.38 -2.25 16.97
N THR A 74 19.61 -1.85 17.25
CA THR A 74 19.94 -0.46 17.59
C THR A 74 19.64 0.48 16.41
N SER A 75 19.43 1.78 16.72
CA SER A 75 19.17 2.78 15.66
C SER A 75 20.30 2.83 14.63
N GLN A 76 21.55 2.69 15.07
CA GLN A 76 22.72 2.70 14.18
C GLN A 76 22.71 1.49 13.23
N ALA A 77 22.41 0.29 13.72
CA ALA A 77 22.31 -0.92 12.90
C ALA A 77 21.14 -0.81 11.90
N VAL A 78 20.01 -0.23 12.34
CA VAL A 78 18.85 0.02 11.47
C VAL A 78 19.19 1.00 10.35
N ASP A 79 19.81 2.15 10.68
CA ASP A 79 20.18 3.16 9.68
C ASP A 79 21.19 2.60 8.68
N HIS A 80 22.18 1.84 9.16
CA HIS A 80 23.13 1.16 8.30
C HIS A 80 22.47 0.15 7.35
N ALA A 81 21.52 -0.65 7.86
CA ALA A 81 20.79 -1.60 7.04
C ALA A 81 19.91 -0.93 5.98
N LEU A 82 19.26 0.20 6.35
CA LEU A 82 18.44 0.98 5.40
C LEU A 82 19.30 1.58 4.30
N THR A 83 20.41 2.25 4.63
CA THR A 83 21.35 2.80 3.65
C THR A 83 21.80 1.73 2.67
N TYR A 84 22.08 0.51 3.16
CA TYR A 84 22.46 -0.61 2.29
C TYR A 84 21.35 -0.98 1.31
N VAL A 85 20.13 -1.23 1.79
CA VAL A 85 19.04 -1.70 0.92
C VAL A 85 18.55 -0.60 -0.03
N GLU A 86 18.68 0.67 0.32
CA GLU A 86 18.41 1.82 -0.56
C GLU A 86 19.44 1.94 -1.68
N ALA A 87 20.73 1.83 -1.34
CA ALA A 87 21.82 1.90 -2.32
C ALA A 87 21.72 0.82 -3.41
N TYR A 88 21.13 -0.33 -3.09
CA TYR A 88 20.85 -1.41 -4.05
C TYR A 88 19.44 -1.34 -4.66
N GLY A 89 18.67 -0.28 -4.39
CA GLY A 89 17.33 -0.09 -4.97
C GLY A 89 16.28 -1.10 -4.48
N TYR A 90 16.52 -1.76 -3.33
CA TYR A 90 15.55 -2.69 -2.75
C TYR A 90 14.39 -1.97 -2.07
N ILE A 91 14.58 -0.72 -1.65
CA ILE A 91 13.52 0.20 -1.23
C ILE A 91 13.39 1.30 -2.27
N ASP A 92 12.14 1.59 -2.62
CA ASP A 92 11.76 2.66 -3.53
C ASP A 92 10.32 3.08 -3.18
N ASP A 93 10.22 4.15 -2.42
CA ASP A 93 8.95 4.65 -1.91
C ASP A 93 8.05 5.20 -3.02
N GLU A 94 8.63 5.71 -4.13
CA GLU A 94 7.86 6.16 -5.29
C GLU A 94 7.22 4.96 -6.02
N ARG A 95 7.99 3.91 -6.27
CA ARG A 95 7.48 2.66 -6.87
C ARG A 95 6.43 2.02 -5.95
N TYR A 96 6.68 2.00 -4.63
CA TYR A 96 5.71 1.52 -3.67
C TYR A 96 4.40 2.32 -3.75
N ALA A 97 4.48 3.67 -3.84
CA ALA A 97 3.32 4.53 -3.96
C ALA A 97 2.52 4.23 -5.23
N ARG A 98 3.16 4.14 -6.39
CA ARG A 98 2.49 3.80 -7.67
C ARG A 98 1.78 2.46 -7.59
N THR A 99 2.47 1.42 -7.17
CA THR A 99 1.88 0.08 -7.00
C THR A 99 0.70 0.10 -6.02
N TYR A 100 0.85 0.81 -4.89
CA TYR A 100 -0.22 0.94 -3.90
C TYR A 100 -1.46 1.65 -4.46
N ILE A 101 -1.26 2.70 -5.26
CA ILE A 101 -2.33 3.45 -5.93
C ILE A 101 -3.03 2.57 -6.94
N ALA A 102 -2.29 1.95 -7.87
CA ALA A 102 -2.83 1.09 -8.94
C ALA A 102 -3.78 0.00 -8.39
N TYR A 103 -3.45 -0.62 -7.26
CA TYR A 103 -4.32 -1.64 -6.64
C TYR A 103 -5.54 -1.09 -5.90
N ARG A 104 -5.63 0.22 -5.65
CA ARG A 104 -6.66 0.77 -4.76
C ARG A 104 -7.49 1.88 -5.36
N MET A 105 -7.07 2.46 -6.47
CA MET A 105 -7.77 3.56 -7.10
C MET A 105 -9.20 3.20 -7.55
N ASP A 106 -9.47 1.93 -7.83
CA ASP A 106 -10.80 1.44 -8.23
C ASP A 106 -11.75 1.17 -7.05
N ILE A 107 -11.29 1.34 -5.81
CA ILE A 107 -12.08 0.98 -4.61
C ILE A 107 -12.04 1.99 -3.48
N LYS A 108 -11.21 3.01 -3.59
CA LYS A 108 -11.03 4.07 -2.57
C LYS A 108 -10.89 5.44 -3.22
N SER A 109 -11.29 6.49 -2.49
CA SER A 109 -11.06 7.85 -2.97
C SER A 109 -9.58 8.23 -2.96
N ARG A 110 -9.21 9.20 -3.81
CA ARG A 110 -7.87 9.81 -3.87
C ARG A 110 -7.37 10.22 -2.48
N GLN A 111 -8.20 10.96 -1.75
CA GLN A 111 -7.83 11.48 -0.43
C GLN A 111 -7.51 10.36 0.57
N LYS A 112 -8.24 9.25 0.51
CA LYS A 112 -8.00 8.10 1.37
C LYS A 112 -6.68 7.43 1.04
N ILE A 113 -6.39 7.23 -0.23
CA ILE A 113 -5.15 6.61 -0.70
C ILE A 113 -3.93 7.45 -0.29
N ILE A 114 -3.97 8.76 -0.53
CA ILE A 114 -2.88 9.67 -0.13
C ILE A 114 -2.66 9.63 1.39
N ARG A 115 -3.73 9.68 2.20
CA ARG A 115 -3.60 9.58 3.66
C ARG A 115 -3.00 8.25 4.11
N GLU A 116 -3.35 7.15 3.46
CA GLU A 116 -2.78 5.83 3.76
C GLU A 116 -1.29 5.75 3.41
N LEU A 117 -0.87 6.33 2.29
CA LEU A 117 0.54 6.43 1.89
C LEU A 117 1.35 7.28 2.88
N MET A 118 0.82 8.44 3.29
CA MET A 118 1.45 9.26 4.33
C MET A 118 1.57 8.50 5.66
N GLY A 119 0.56 7.74 6.04
CA GLY A 119 0.59 6.86 7.22
C GLY A 119 1.71 5.82 7.15
N LYS A 120 2.05 5.38 5.95
CA LYS A 120 3.17 4.44 5.67
C LYS A 120 4.54 5.11 5.60
N GLY A 121 4.61 6.43 5.74
CA GLY A 121 5.85 7.20 5.76
C GLY A 121 6.22 7.87 4.46
N ILE A 122 5.44 7.68 3.41
CA ILE A 122 5.64 8.37 2.13
C ILE A 122 5.23 9.83 2.30
N ASP A 123 6.09 10.75 1.88
CA ASP A 123 5.76 12.17 1.96
C ASP A 123 4.59 12.54 1.03
N ARG A 124 3.90 13.64 1.37
CA ARG A 124 2.70 14.04 0.66
C ARG A 124 2.95 14.36 -0.82
N LYS A 125 4.10 14.96 -1.14
CA LYS A 125 4.44 15.35 -2.52
C LYS A 125 4.65 14.10 -3.38
N THR A 126 5.41 13.15 -2.90
CA THR A 126 5.62 11.85 -3.55
C THR A 126 4.30 11.11 -3.75
N ALA A 127 3.43 11.08 -2.72
CA ALA A 127 2.12 10.45 -2.84
C ALA A 127 1.20 11.13 -3.87
N ILE A 128 1.24 12.46 -3.97
CA ILE A 128 0.46 13.22 -4.96
C ILE A 128 1.01 13.00 -6.37
N ASN A 129 2.32 13.10 -6.56
CA ASN A 129 2.95 12.90 -7.87
C ASN A 129 2.66 11.49 -8.41
N ALA A 130 2.83 10.47 -7.56
CA ALA A 130 2.51 9.09 -7.92
C ALA A 130 1.02 8.91 -8.28
N TRP A 131 0.12 9.63 -7.59
CA TRP A 131 -1.30 9.62 -7.96
C TRP A 131 -1.54 10.26 -9.33
N GLU A 132 -0.91 11.39 -9.62
CA GLU A 132 -1.08 12.10 -10.90
C GLU A 132 -0.58 11.27 -12.07
N GLU A 133 0.56 10.59 -11.90
CA GLU A 133 1.10 9.66 -12.89
C GLU A 133 0.13 8.50 -13.17
N GLU A 134 -0.36 7.82 -12.13
CA GLU A 134 -1.30 6.70 -12.28
C GLU A 134 -2.67 7.15 -12.81
N ALA A 135 -3.16 8.32 -12.38
CA ALA A 135 -4.43 8.88 -12.84
C ALA A 135 -4.37 9.29 -14.32
N ALA A 136 -3.24 9.77 -14.81
CA ALA A 136 -3.05 10.08 -16.23
C ALA A 136 -3.16 8.84 -17.12
N LEU A 137 -2.79 7.67 -16.60
CA LEU A 137 -2.87 6.39 -17.32
C LEU A 137 -4.26 5.76 -17.23
N ASN A 138 -4.93 5.85 -16.10
CA ASN A 138 -6.14 5.09 -15.78
C ASN A 138 -7.42 5.94 -15.75
N MET A 139 -7.31 7.28 -15.75
CA MET A 139 -8.43 8.24 -15.76
C MET A 139 -9.56 7.88 -14.77
N PRO A 140 -9.26 7.77 -13.46
CA PRO A 140 -10.25 7.33 -12.49
C PRO A 140 -11.39 8.35 -12.33
N ASP A 141 -12.63 7.89 -12.45
CA ASP A 141 -13.81 8.67 -12.09
C ASP A 141 -14.29 8.25 -10.69
N GLU A 142 -14.13 9.14 -9.70
CA GLU A 142 -14.52 8.85 -8.31
C GLU A 142 -16.03 8.61 -8.16
N LYS A 143 -16.86 9.23 -8.98
CA LYS A 143 -18.31 9.01 -8.96
C LYS A 143 -18.66 7.65 -9.49
N GLU A 144 -18.04 7.24 -10.59
CA GLU A 144 -18.23 5.90 -11.16
C GLU A 144 -17.71 4.82 -10.21
N ILE A 145 -16.58 5.04 -9.55
CA ILE A 145 -16.04 4.11 -8.55
C ILE A 145 -17.01 3.98 -7.36
N LEU A 146 -17.58 5.09 -6.90
CA LEU A 146 -18.56 5.10 -5.82
C LEU A 146 -19.83 4.36 -6.25
N TYR A 147 -20.36 4.64 -7.44
CA TYR A 147 -21.53 3.98 -8.02
C TYR A 147 -21.33 2.45 -8.04
N ARG A 148 -20.27 1.96 -8.67
CA ARG A 148 -19.94 0.54 -8.74
C ARG A 148 -19.72 -0.10 -7.36
N THR A 149 -19.18 0.67 -6.42
CA THR A 149 -18.96 0.21 -5.05
C THR A 149 -20.28 0.00 -4.31
N ILE A 150 -21.27 0.85 -4.55
CA ILE A 150 -22.63 0.70 -4.01
C ILE A 150 -23.37 -0.43 -4.71
N GLU A 151 -23.38 -0.42 -6.05
CA GLU A 151 -24.07 -1.41 -6.89
C GLU A 151 -23.71 -2.87 -6.55
N LYS A 152 -22.44 -3.14 -6.27
CA LYS A 152 -21.98 -4.47 -5.80
C LYS A 152 -22.63 -4.94 -4.51
N LYS A 153 -23.21 -4.05 -3.72
CA LYS A 153 -23.88 -4.38 -2.45
C LYS A 153 -25.39 -4.27 -2.54
N TYR A 154 -25.85 -3.27 -3.23
CA TYR A 154 -27.23 -2.91 -3.39
C TYR A 154 -27.46 -2.40 -4.81
N PRO A 155 -28.23 -3.11 -5.64
CA PRO A 155 -28.57 -2.66 -6.97
C PRO A 155 -29.45 -1.40 -6.91
N PRO A 156 -29.57 -0.64 -8.02
CA PRO A 156 -30.53 0.46 -8.12
C PRO A 156 -31.94 0.05 -7.68
N ASP A 157 -32.74 1.03 -7.29
CA ASP A 157 -34.12 0.85 -6.80
C ASP A 157 -34.25 0.01 -5.52
N THR A 158 -33.16 -0.13 -4.73
CA THR A 158 -33.19 -0.90 -3.48
C THR A 158 -33.72 -0.04 -2.33
N GLU A 159 -34.62 -0.61 -1.55
CA GLU A 159 -35.06 -0.04 -0.30
C GLU A 159 -34.24 -0.58 0.88
N LEU A 160 -33.72 0.32 1.73
CA LEU A 160 -32.89 -0.02 2.87
C LEU A 160 -33.53 0.47 4.18
N ASP A 161 -33.48 -0.37 5.19
CA ASP A 161 -33.79 0.05 6.56
C ASP A 161 -32.67 0.95 7.11
N GLU A 162 -32.95 1.66 8.22
CA GLU A 162 -32.01 2.60 8.84
C GLU A 162 -30.67 1.93 9.21
N LYS A 163 -30.69 0.69 9.67
CA LYS A 163 -29.51 -0.06 10.07
C LYS A 163 -28.61 -0.37 8.87
N LYS A 164 -29.20 -0.80 7.75
CA LYS A 164 -28.46 -1.08 6.50
C LYS A 164 -27.92 0.19 5.90
N MET A 165 -28.71 1.26 5.85
CA MET A 165 -28.30 2.57 5.35
C MET A 165 -27.12 3.10 6.15
N ARG A 166 -27.17 3.11 7.48
CA ARG A 166 -26.06 3.52 8.36
C ARG A 166 -24.80 2.69 8.14
N ARG A 167 -24.94 1.38 7.94
CA ARG A 167 -23.81 0.49 7.62
C ARG A 167 -23.19 0.80 6.26
N LEU A 168 -24.00 1.11 5.26
CA LEU A 168 -23.55 1.49 3.92
C LEU A 168 -22.78 2.79 3.98
N TYR A 169 -23.32 3.84 4.59
CA TYR A 169 -22.59 5.10 4.79
C TYR A 169 -21.25 4.90 5.50
N GLY A 170 -21.24 4.18 6.63
CA GLY A 170 -20.00 3.89 7.37
C GLY A 170 -18.98 3.11 6.54
N TYR A 171 -19.42 2.22 5.66
CA TYR A 171 -18.54 1.50 4.74
C TYR A 171 -17.89 2.42 3.70
N LEU A 172 -18.68 3.31 3.09
CA LEU A 172 -18.22 4.24 2.05
C LEU A 172 -17.32 5.34 2.62
N VAL A 173 -17.69 5.92 3.78
CA VAL A 173 -16.86 6.92 4.48
C VAL A 173 -15.49 6.35 4.87
N ARG A 174 -15.42 5.09 5.33
CA ARG A 174 -14.12 4.44 5.60
C ARG A 174 -13.26 4.30 4.35
N ARG A 175 -13.86 4.25 3.16
CA ARG A 175 -13.16 4.28 1.87
C ARG A 175 -12.79 5.68 1.41
N GLY A 176 -13.23 6.71 2.12
CA GLY A 176 -12.87 8.10 1.92
C GLY A 176 -13.81 8.90 1.04
N PHE A 177 -14.97 8.35 0.67
CA PHE A 177 -15.99 9.09 -0.06
C PHE A 177 -16.68 10.10 0.84
N GLY A 178 -16.99 11.27 0.27
CA GLY A 178 -17.70 12.34 0.97
C GLY A 178 -19.17 12.01 1.20
N TYR A 179 -19.76 12.57 2.27
CA TYR A 179 -21.20 12.39 2.54
C TYR A 179 -22.08 12.94 1.41
N SER A 180 -21.71 14.09 0.81
CA SER A 180 -22.42 14.68 -0.31
C SER A 180 -22.43 13.74 -1.52
N ASP A 181 -21.24 13.26 -1.92
CA ASP A 181 -21.11 12.37 -3.08
C ASP A 181 -21.88 11.06 -2.87
N ILE A 182 -21.86 10.54 -1.63
CA ILE A 182 -22.61 9.32 -1.27
C ILE A 182 -24.12 9.61 -1.44
N ALA A 183 -24.61 10.73 -0.92
CA ALA A 183 -26.03 11.08 -1.02
C ALA A 183 -26.47 11.25 -2.48
N ASP A 184 -25.67 11.98 -3.28
CA ASP A 184 -25.96 12.21 -4.70
C ASP A 184 -26.03 10.88 -5.49
N ILE A 185 -25.12 9.96 -5.23
CA ILE A 185 -25.11 8.66 -5.93
C ILE A 185 -26.26 7.77 -5.46
N LEU A 186 -26.59 7.75 -4.16
CA LEU A 186 -27.74 6.99 -3.65
C LEU A 186 -29.06 7.50 -4.25
N GLU A 187 -29.21 8.82 -4.39
CA GLU A 187 -30.36 9.44 -5.06
C GLU A 187 -30.43 9.03 -6.54
N ASN A 188 -29.30 9.13 -7.27
CA ASN A 188 -29.21 8.73 -8.67
C ASN A 188 -29.52 7.24 -8.87
N MET A 189 -29.17 6.39 -7.91
CA MET A 189 -29.48 4.95 -7.92
C MET A 189 -30.90 4.63 -7.42
N ASN A 190 -31.67 5.66 -7.02
CA ASN A 190 -32.99 5.48 -6.39
C ASN A 190 -32.97 4.55 -5.17
N ILE A 191 -31.87 4.58 -4.40
CA ILE A 191 -31.75 3.80 -3.16
C ILE A 191 -32.36 4.62 -2.02
N ARG A 192 -33.42 4.13 -1.42
CA ARG A 192 -34.24 4.87 -0.46
C ARG A 192 -34.21 4.25 0.93
N LEU A 193 -34.34 5.13 1.93
CA LEU A 193 -34.58 4.71 3.31
C LEU A 193 -36.09 4.40 3.50
N VAL A 194 -36.39 3.19 3.98
CA VAL A 194 -37.73 2.86 4.45
C VAL A 194 -37.74 2.72 5.96
N HIS A 195 -38.71 3.37 6.57
CA HIS A 195 -38.96 3.21 7.99
C HIS A 195 -39.79 1.94 8.19
N THR A 196 -39.16 0.89 8.70
CA THR A 196 -39.90 -0.27 9.19
C THR A 196 -40.59 0.15 10.51
N TYR A 197 -41.87 0.48 10.44
CA TYR A 197 -42.67 0.52 11.66
C TYR A 197 -42.72 -0.91 12.19
N SER A 198 -42.08 -1.13 13.34
CA SER A 198 -42.31 -2.33 14.11
C SER A 198 -43.72 -2.18 14.66
N ASP A 199 -44.70 -2.86 14.07
CA ASP A 199 -45.99 -3.12 14.76
C ASP A 199 -45.67 -4.02 15.94
N GLU A 200 -45.40 -3.40 17.08
CA GLU A 200 -45.50 -4.07 18.38
C GLU A 200 -46.97 -4.11 18.72
N SER A 201 -47.60 -5.25 18.46
CA SER A 201 -48.90 -5.66 19.01
C SER A 201 -48.67 -6.72 20.03
#